data_0e3fceea8aea00720bc314d899df82a2
#
_entry.id   0e3fceea8aea00720bc314d899df82a2
#
_cell.length_a   1.000
_cell.length_b   1.000
_cell.length_c   1.000
_cell.angle_alpha   90.00
_cell.angle_beta   90.00
_cell.angle_gamma   90.00
#
_symmetry.space_group_name_H-M   'P 1'
#
loop_
_entity.id
_entity.type
_entity.pdbx_description
1 polymer ?
#
loop_
_entity_poly.entity_id
_entity_poly.type
_entity_poly.pdbx_seq_one_letter_code
_entity_poly.pdbx_strand_id
1 'polypeptide(L)'
;MAIIVILVISIIVASAMLSLRQQVEEEITPNDEFFTTSLTDPLQIDVENYTLEIFGLIEEPTNFTYQDLLSMPSTTERATLRCVTGGAGTAIWKGVRISELMGVVGLVDGARELVFRSPDGFSTSLTIDDAMRSDVLLAYEMNGVSLPEEQGFPLRVVSPNQYGYKWAKWVVSIEIVDYDYKGYWESRGWDDGAYISLERDWWVHVTIMMVGAVIGTFSLVSGVRGRDQVSEKAKKLFPQKFHIYAGYLFAVIMIPVFLYWSLETLAFRGNVYYSIHGSLGLAMVLLLILSLLTGRYISSKRVSRAKEAHIVFSVTMMVLLFVTIVLGFSLAYL
;
A
#
# COMPACT_ATOMS: atom_id res chain seq x y z
N MET A 1 -22.22 -0.40 -26.22
CA MET A 1 -22.87 -1.18 -25.15
C MET A 1 -21.90 -2.13 -24.45
N ALA A 2 -21.21 -3.07 -25.13
CA ALA A 2 -20.29 -4.02 -24.48
C ALA A 2 -19.16 -3.37 -23.63
N ILE A 3 -18.51 -2.31 -24.11
CA ILE A 3 -17.44 -1.62 -23.37
C ILE A 3 -17.96 -0.97 -22.09
N ILE A 4 -19.15 -0.36 -22.14
CA ILE A 4 -19.79 0.22 -20.93
C ILE A 4 -20.11 -0.88 -19.92
N VAL A 5 -20.64 -2.01 -20.38
CA VAL A 5 -20.91 -3.17 -19.52
C VAL A 5 -19.63 -3.69 -18.87
N ILE A 6 -18.52 -3.81 -19.63
CA ILE A 6 -17.22 -4.21 -19.08
C ILE A 6 -16.74 -3.25 -18.00
N LEU A 7 -16.81 -1.94 -18.24
CA LEU A 7 -16.40 -0.92 -17.26
C LEU A 7 -17.25 -0.99 -15.99
N VAL A 8 -18.58 -1.12 -16.13
CA VAL A 8 -19.49 -1.24 -14.97
C VAL A 8 -19.18 -2.52 -14.18
N ILE A 9 -19.03 -3.67 -14.82
CA ILE A 9 -18.66 -4.93 -14.16
C ILE A 9 -17.30 -4.77 -13.47
N SER A 10 -16.33 -4.12 -14.12
CA SER A 10 -15.00 -3.88 -13.56
C SER A 10 -15.05 -3.05 -12.26
N ILE A 11 -15.85 -1.99 -12.25
CA ILE A 11 -16.04 -1.17 -11.05
C ILE A 11 -16.71 -1.97 -9.93
N ILE A 12 -17.76 -2.75 -10.25
CA ILE A 12 -18.46 -3.58 -9.28
C ILE A 12 -17.51 -4.63 -8.67
N VAL A 13 -16.72 -5.30 -9.50
CA VAL A 13 -15.75 -6.32 -9.03
C VAL A 13 -14.67 -5.70 -8.16
N ALA A 14 -14.10 -4.56 -8.59
CA ALA A 14 -13.10 -3.85 -7.79
C ALA A 14 -13.66 -3.38 -6.43
N SER A 15 -14.88 -2.82 -6.42
CA SER A 15 -15.57 -2.41 -5.18
C SER A 15 -15.89 -3.60 -4.28
N ALA A 16 -16.32 -4.73 -4.85
CA ALA A 16 -16.57 -5.96 -4.09
C ALA A 16 -15.29 -6.54 -3.47
N MET A 17 -14.16 -6.52 -4.21
CA MET A 17 -12.86 -6.94 -3.69
C MET A 17 -12.40 -6.06 -2.52
N LEU A 18 -12.56 -4.73 -2.61
CA LEU A 18 -12.27 -3.81 -1.52
C LEU A 18 -13.15 -4.07 -0.29
N SER A 19 -14.45 -4.27 -0.49
CA SER A 19 -15.39 -4.58 0.60
C SER A 19 -15.07 -5.91 1.30
N LEU A 20 -14.73 -6.95 0.54
CA LEU A 20 -14.34 -8.25 1.10
C LEU A 20 -13.06 -8.14 1.94
N ARG A 21 -12.11 -7.32 1.53
CA ARG A 21 -10.89 -7.08 2.29
C ARG A 21 -11.15 -6.39 3.62
N GLN A 22 -12.05 -5.40 3.67
CA GLN A 22 -12.42 -4.69 4.90
C GLN A 22 -13.14 -5.59 5.92
N GLN A 23 -13.71 -6.72 5.50
CA GLN A 23 -14.44 -7.66 6.38
C GLN A 23 -13.54 -8.71 7.06
N VAL A 24 -12.29 -8.87 6.64
CA VAL A 24 -11.34 -9.78 7.30
C VAL A 24 -10.74 -9.06 8.50
N GLU A 25 -11.46 -9.03 9.61
CA GLU A 25 -10.88 -8.65 10.89
C GLU A 25 -9.84 -9.68 11.33
N GLU A 26 -8.58 -9.25 11.49
CA GLU A 26 -7.55 -10.13 12.05
C GLU A 26 -7.85 -10.41 13.52
N GLU A 27 -7.75 -11.66 13.95
CA GLU A 27 -8.00 -12.08 15.33
C GLU A 27 -7.05 -11.35 16.30
N ILE A 28 -7.56 -10.96 17.49
CA ILE A 28 -6.74 -10.33 18.52
C ILE A 28 -5.72 -11.35 19.02
N THR A 29 -4.46 -11.00 18.95
CA THR A 29 -3.36 -11.81 19.47
C THR A 29 -3.24 -11.60 20.97
N PRO A 30 -3.29 -12.65 21.80
CA PRO A 30 -3.03 -12.55 23.26
C PRO A 30 -1.68 -11.90 23.55
N ASN A 31 -1.57 -11.16 24.66
CA ASN A 31 -0.35 -10.42 24.99
C ASN A 31 0.87 -11.34 25.17
N ASP A 32 0.69 -12.53 25.68
CA ASP A 32 1.74 -13.55 25.90
C ASP A 32 2.15 -14.27 24.60
N GLU A 33 1.34 -14.20 23.55
CA GLU A 33 1.64 -14.73 22.21
C GLU A 33 2.12 -13.63 21.24
N PHE A 34 2.08 -12.35 21.67
CA PHE A 34 2.45 -11.24 20.82
C PHE A 34 3.96 -11.20 20.62
N PHE A 35 4.42 -11.22 19.38
CA PHE A 35 5.85 -11.22 19.06
C PHE A 35 6.56 -9.95 19.56
N THR A 36 7.84 -10.08 19.89
CA THR A 36 8.70 -8.98 20.33
C THR A 36 9.96 -8.89 19.47
N THR A 37 10.34 -7.68 19.12
CA THR A 37 11.62 -7.36 18.47
C THR A 37 12.15 -6.07 19.08
N SER A 38 13.40 -6.06 19.53
CA SER A 38 14.06 -4.92 20.19
C SER A 38 15.55 -4.93 19.88
N LEU A 39 16.23 -3.80 20.09
CA LEU A 39 17.70 -3.72 20.05
C LEU A 39 18.35 -4.29 21.32
N THR A 40 17.65 -4.20 22.43
CA THR A 40 18.11 -4.63 23.76
C THR A 40 17.04 -5.53 24.43
N ASP A 41 17.38 -6.08 25.57
CA ASP A 41 16.38 -6.64 26.50
C ASP A 41 15.34 -5.57 26.89
N PRO A 42 14.13 -5.98 27.31
CA PRO A 42 13.10 -5.04 27.73
C PRO A 42 13.60 -4.07 28.81
N LEU A 43 13.28 -2.78 28.64
CA LEU A 43 13.67 -1.75 29.58
C LEU A 43 12.64 -1.64 30.69
N GLN A 44 13.13 -1.53 31.92
CA GLN A 44 12.32 -1.17 33.07
C GLN A 44 12.38 0.34 33.30
N ILE A 45 11.29 1.01 32.99
CA ILE A 45 11.19 2.48 33.13
C ILE A 45 10.31 2.82 34.32
N ASP A 46 10.88 3.57 35.24
CA ASP A 46 10.17 4.07 36.41
C ASP A 46 9.23 5.21 36.02
N VAL A 47 7.93 4.96 36.07
CA VAL A 47 6.91 5.94 35.64
C VAL A 47 6.75 7.10 36.61
N GLU A 48 7.20 6.99 37.88
CA GLU A 48 7.15 8.10 38.85
C GLU A 48 8.13 9.20 38.45
N ASN A 49 9.22 8.84 37.77
CA ASN A 49 10.23 9.75 37.26
C ASN A 49 10.21 9.91 35.75
N TYR A 50 9.24 9.30 35.07
CA TYR A 50 9.13 9.35 33.63
C TYR A 50 8.58 10.68 33.15
N THR A 51 9.24 11.24 32.12
CA THR A 51 8.73 12.38 31.33
C THR A 51 8.90 12.11 29.84
N LEU A 52 7.89 12.50 29.06
CA LEU A 52 7.97 12.60 27.62
C LEU A 52 8.36 14.04 27.28
N GLU A 53 9.55 14.24 26.75
CA GLU A 53 10.02 15.56 26.27
C GLU A 53 9.59 15.80 24.83
N ILE A 54 8.95 16.95 24.55
CA ILE A 54 8.59 17.38 23.19
C ILE A 54 9.26 18.72 22.91
N PHE A 55 10.06 18.78 21.85
CA PHE A 55 10.87 19.95 21.51
C PHE A 55 11.13 20.07 19.98
N GLY A 56 11.85 21.12 19.56
CA GLY A 56 12.16 21.41 18.17
C GLY A 56 11.23 22.47 17.59
N LEU A 57 10.66 22.25 16.41
CA LEU A 57 9.79 23.20 15.72
C LEU A 57 8.36 23.20 16.28
N ILE A 58 8.24 23.60 17.53
CA ILE A 58 6.99 23.81 18.27
C ILE A 58 7.01 25.19 18.94
N GLU A 59 5.85 25.70 19.38
CA GLU A 59 5.74 27.02 20.01
C GLU A 59 6.55 27.11 21.31
N GLU A 60 6.38 26.11 22.21
CA GLU A 60 7.14 26.02 23.47
C GLU A 60 7.51 24.55 23.78
N PRO A 61 8.80 24.26 24.09
CA PRO A 61 9.21 22.94 24.57
C PRO A 61 8.42 22.54 25.82
N THR A 62 7.91 21.33 25.81
CA THR A 62 6.96 20.86 26.84
C THR A 62 7.33 19.46 27.30
N ASN A 63 7.24 19.22 28.61
CA ASN A 63 7.40 17.92 29.20
C ASN A 63 6.06 17.41 29.74
N PHE A 64 5.70 16.18 29.42
CA PHE A 64 4.52 15.52 29.94
C PHE A 64 4.95 14.37 30.87
N THR A 65 4.44 14.37 32.10
CA THR A 65 4.54 13.20 32.97
C THR A 65 3.64 12.08 32.44
N TYR A 66 3.87 10.84 32.91
CA TYR A 66 2.98 9.73 32.56
C TYR A 66 1.53 10.00 32.99
N GLN A 67 1.33 10.66 34.13
CA GLN A 67 0.01 11.02 34.63
C GLN A 67 -0.67 12.10 33.78
N ASP A 68 0.07 13.06 33.24
CA ASP A 68 -0.47 14.05 32.31
C ASP A 68 -1.02 13.34 31.06
N LEU A 69 -0.26 12.41 30.50
CA LEU A 69 -0.69 11.62 29.32
C LEU A 69 -1.92 10.77 29.59
N LEU A 70 -2.03 10.15 30.77
CA LEU A 70 -3.22 9.39 31.17
C LEU A 70 -4.46 10.28 31.35
N SER A 71 -4.26 11.56 31.64
CA SER A 71 -5.32 12.56 31.85
C SER A 71 -5.82 13.20 30.54
N MET A 72 -5.10 13.02 29.45
CA MET A 72 -5.48 13.54 28.12
C MET A 72 -6.61 12.70 27.49
N PRO A 73 -7.34 13.25 26.50
CA PRO A 73 -8.29 12.50 25.73
C PRO A 73 -7.66 11.26 25.10
N SER A 74 -8.15 10.08 25.46
CA SER A 74 -7.64 8.81 24.95
C SER A 74 -8.48 8.29 23.78
N THR A 75 -7.83 7.55 22.89
CA THR A 75 -8.49 6.81 21.82
C THR A 75 -8.08 5.35 21.84
N THR A 76 -8.89 4.51 21.24
CA THR A 76 -8.65 3.08 21.12
C THR A 76 -8.61 2.73 19.63
N GLU A 77 -7.51 2.07 19.22
CA GLU A 77 -7.32 1.63 17.84
C GLU A 77 -7.06 0.13 17.80
N ARG A 78 -7.76 -0.56 16.90
CA ARG A 78 -7.47 -1.95 16.57
C ARG A 78 -6.46 -1.94 15.43
N ALA A 79 -5.23 -2.33 15.69
CA ALA A 79 -4.17 -2.29 14.69
C ALA A 79 -3.26 -3.51 14.74
N THR A 80 -2.79 -3.93 13.56
CA THR A 80 -1.85 -5.03 13.36
C THR A 80 -0.45 -4.48 13.20
N LEU A 81 0.42 -4.80 14.15
CA LEU A 81 1.86 -4.61 14.03
C LEU A 81 2.43 -5.68 13.12
N ARG A 82 3.17 -5.30 12.09
CA ARG A 82 3.86 -6.23 11.18
C ARG A 82 5.36 -5.98 11.17
N CYS A 83 6.13 -7.05 11.35
CA CYS A 83 7.57 -7.00 11.19
C CYS A 83 7.95 -7.31 9.73
N VAL A 84 8.98 -6.64 9.21
CA VAL A 84 9.52 -6.93 7.87
C VAL A 84 10.07 -8.36 7.75
N THR A 85 10.44 -8.99 8.86
CA THR A 85 10.93 -10.38 8.90
C THR A 85 9.81 -11.43 9.02
N GLY A 86 8.53 -11.02 8.97
CA GLY A 86 7.38 -11.93 8.87
C GLY A 86 6.56 -12.11 10.15
N GLY A 87 6.91 -11.51 11.28
CA GLY A 87 6.06 -11.49 12.47
C GLY A 87 4.87 -10.54 12.30
N ALA A 88 3.69 -10.93 12.79
CA ALA A 88 2.52 -10.06 12.86
C ALA A 88 1.71 -10.35 14.12
N GLY A 89 1.07 -9.32 14.68
CA GLY A 89 0.14 -9.45 15.78
C GLY A 89 -0.85 -8.30 15.78
N THR A 90 -2.12 -8.60 16.04
CA THR A 90 -3.21 -7.63 16.11
C THR A 90 -3.59 -7.41 17.56
N ALA A 91 -3.66 -6.15 17.97
CA ALA A 91 -4.08 -5.81 19.32
C ALA A 91 -5.02 -4.59 19.32
N ILE A 92 -5.68 -4.40 20.45
CA ILE A 92 -6.42 -3.18 20.75
C ILE A 92 -5.46 -2.28 21.55
N TRP A 93 -5.06 -1.19 20.93
CA TRP A 93 -4.14 -0.21 21.48
C TRP A 93 -4.93 0.97 22.03
N LYS A 94 -4.62 1.43 23.25
CA LYS A 94 -5.23 2.64 23.80
C LYS A 94 -4.13 3.63 24.20
N GLY A 95 -4.36 4.90 23.86
CA GLY A 95 -3.40 5.96 24.14
C GLY A 95 -3.91 7.33 23.72
N VAL A 96 -2.98 8.30 23.64
CA VAL A 96 -3.24 9.66 23.17
C VAL A 96 -2.90 9.77 21.70
N ARG A 97 -3.77 10.35 20.89
CA ARG A 97 -3.43 10.65 19.49
C ARG A 97 -2.26 11.62 19.43
N ILE A 98 -1.34 11.38 18.50
CA ILE A 98 -0.22 12.31 18.30
C ILE A 98 -0.74 13.69 17.88
N SER A 99 -1.81 13.76 17.09
CA SER A 99 -2.47 15.02 16.72
C SER A 99 -2.98 15.83 17.91
N GLU A 100 -3.47 15.18 18.99
CA GLU A 100 -3.88 15.86 20.22
C GLU A 100 -2.67 16.48 20.95
N LEU A 101 -1.55 15.74 21.05
CA LEU A 101 -0.32 16.26 21.63
C LEU A 101 0.22 17.46 20.83
N MET A 102 0.24 17.35 19.50
CA MET A 102 0.69 18.43 18.61
C MET A 102 -0.25 19.64 18.69
N GLY A 103 -1.54 19.43 18.94
CA GLY A 103 -2.49 20.51 19.20
C GLY A 103 -2.23 21.26 20.49
N VAL A 104 -1.65 20.60 21.51
CA VAL A 104 -1.28 21.23 22.79
C VAL A 104 0.02 22.03 22.68
N VAL A 105 1.04 21.49 22.00
CA VAL A 105 2.38 22.11 21.94
C VAL A 105 2.52 23.13 20.81
N GLY A 106 1.61 23.14 19.84
CA GLY A 106 1.62 24.02 18.68
C GLY A 106 2.79 23.73 17.70
N LEU A 107 2.46 23.32 16.48
CA LEU A 107 3.48 23.11 15.43
C LEU A 107 3.85 24.45 14.79
N VAL A 108 5.14 24.68 14.57
CA VAL A 108 5.64 25.84 13.84
C VAL A 108 5.71 25.53 12.34
N ASP A 109 5.48 26.56 11.51
CA ASP A 109 5.58 26.45 10.06
C ASP A 109 6.94 25.91 9.62
N GLY A 110 6.92 24.98 8.66
CA GLY A 110 8.12 24.32 8.17
C GLY A 110 8.42 22.99 8.86
N ALA A 111 7.69 22.61 9.92
CA ALA A 111 7.79 21.27 10.50
C ALA A 111 7.53 20.21 9.45
N ARG A 112 8.42 19.21 9.37
CA ARG A 112 8.37 18.13 8.37
C ARG A 112 8.15 16.76 8.97
N GLU A 113 8.87 16.45 10.05
CA GLU A 113 8.84 15.13 10.69
C GLU A 113 8.83 15.22 12.21
N LEU A 114 8.23 14.22 12.84
CA LEU A 114 8.34 13.91 14.26
C LEU A 114 9.33 12.77 14.43
N VAL A 115 10.42 13.02 15.16
CA VAL A 115 11.45 12.04 15.49
C VAL A 115 11.19 11.49 16.88
N PHE A 116 10.97 10.19 16.98
CA PHE A 116 10.75 9.45 18.23
C PHE A 116 12.05 8.82 18.68
N ARG A 117 12.44 9.04 19.96
CA ARG A 117 13.65 8.46 20.53
C ARG A 117 13.36 7.62 21.75
N SER A 118 14.12 6.56 21.90
CA SER A 118 14.03 5.57 22.97
C SER A 118 15.38 5.44 23.72
N PRO A 119 15.39 5.09 25.01
CA PRO A 119 16.62 5.00 25.80
C PRO A 119 17.59 3.89 25.37
N ASP A 120 17.09 2.87 24.62
CA ASP A 120 17.91 1.80 24.06
C ASP A 120 18.74 2.23 22.83
N GLY A 121 18.66 3.52 22.43
CA GLY A 121 19.31 4.07 21.26
C GLY A 121 18.50 3.91 19.97
N PHE A 122 17.30 3.34 20.03
CA PHE A 122 16.41 3.30 18.88
C PHE A 122 15.82 4.67 18.59
N SER A 123 15.70 4.98 17.30
CA SER A 123 14.98 6.15 16.81
C SER A 123 14.33 5.88 15.46
N THR A 124 13.24 6.54 15.20
CA THR A 124 12.54 6.56 13.91
C THR A 124 11.78 7.86 13.77
N SER A 125 11.24 8.15 12.60
CA SER A 125 10.42 9.34 12.37
C SER A 125 9.11 9.00 11.68
N LEU A 126 8.13 9.88 11.83
CA LEU A 126 6.93 9.95 11.01
C LEU A 126 6.88 11.33 10.35
N THR A 127 6.44 11.38 9.09
CA THR A 127 6.09 12.66 8.48
C THR A 127 4.96 13.32 9.27
N ILE A 128 4.84 14.66 9.20
CA ILE A 128 3.70 15.36 9.81
C ILE A 128 2.38 14.77 9.32
N ASP A 129 2.25 14.51 8.02
CA ASP A 129 1.02 13.95 7.43
C ASP A 129 0.67 12.58 8.03
N ASP A 130 1.65 11.71 8.24
CA ASP A 130 1.44 10.41 8.88
C ASP A 130 1.12 10.55 10.37
N ALA A 131 1.89 11.35 11.09
CA ALA A 131 1.74 11.53 12.53
C ALA A 131 0.37 12.14 12.91
N MET A 132 -0.16 13.01 12.04
CA MET A 132 -1.45 13.70 12.28
C MET A 132 -2.67 12.85 11.88
N ARG A 133 -2.48 11.64 11.37
CA ARG A 133 -3.60 10.74 11.08
C ARG A 133 -4.35 10.38 12.35
N SER A 134 -5.66 10.20 12.23
CA SER A 134 -6.56 9.93 13.35
C SER A 134 -6.35 8.57 14.03
N ASP A 135 -5.67 7.63 13.35
CA ASP A 135 -5.36 6.28 13.81
C ASP A 135 -3.93 6.13 14.38
N VAL A 136 -3.13 7.22 14.41
CA VAL A 136 -1.76 7.23 14.93
C VAL A 136 -1.73 7.78 16.34
N LEU A 137 -1.18 6.98 17.27
CA LEU A 137 -1.22 7.32 18.70
C LEU A 137 0.05 6.90 19.45
N LEU A 138 0.26 7.51 20.61
CA LEU A 138 1.15 7.02 21.67
C LEU A 138 0.34 6.14 22.61
N ALA A 139 0.51 4.83 22.48
CA ALA A 139 -0.20 3.86 23.29
C ALA A 139 0.48 3.65 24.66
N TYR A 140 -0.34 3.50 25.69
CA TYR A 140 0.04 3.12 27.05
C TYR A 140 -0.70 1.87 27.56
N GLU A 141 -1.72 1.38 26.81
CA GLU A 141 -2.42 0.11 27.07
C GLU A 141 -2.45 -0.75 25.81
N MET A 142 -2.47 -2.06 26.00
CA MET A 142 -2.61 -3.08 24.99
C MET A 142 -3.58 -4.16 25.45
N ASN A 143 -4.62 -4.44 24.67
CA ASN A 143 -5.67 -5.42 24.97
C ASN A 143 -6.33 -5.20 26.36
N GLY A 144 -6.53 -3.93 26.76
CA GLY A 144 -7.22 -3.55 27.99
C GLY A 144 -6.37 -3.58 29.26
N VAL A 145 -5.07 -3.83 29.16
CA VAL A 145 -4.11 -3.76 30.28
C VAL A 145 -2.97 -2.80 29.96
N SER A 146 -2.25 -2.33 30.97
CA SER A 146 -1.02 -1.54 30.78
C SER A 146 -0.08 -2.25 29.80
N LEU A 147 0.66 -1.50 28.99
CA LEU A 147 1.64 -2.07 28.06
C LEU A 147 2.61 -3.00 28.82
N PRO A 148 2.86 -4.23 28.35
CA PRO A 148 4.00 -5.02 28.84
C PRO A 148 5.33 -4.30 28.58
N GLU A 149 6.33 -4.54 29.43
CA GLU A 149 7.67 -3.96 29.28
C GLU A 149 8.26 -4.28 27.90
N GLU A 150 8.16 -5.53 27.46
CA GLU A 150 8.61 -5.99 26.15
C GLU A 150 7.88 -5.34 24.98
N GLN A 151 6.65 -4.83 25.20
CA GLN A 151 5.86 -4.11 24.21
C GLN A 151 6.06 -2.60 24.25
N GLY A 152 6.90 -2.09 25.18
CA GLY A 152 7.34 -0.70 25.17
C GLY A 152 6.74 0.18 26.27
N PHE A 153 6.34 -0.41 27.42
CA PHE A 153 5.92 0.40 28.58
C PHE A 153 6.98 1.48 28.93
N PRO A 154 6.62 2.74 29.22
CA PRO A 154 5.27 3.26 29.40
C PRO A 154 4.56 3.71 28.13
N LEU A 155 5.29 4.00 27.05
CA LEU A 155 4.73 4.53 25.79
C LEU A 155 5.36 3.91 24.57
N ARG A 156 4.51 3.60 23.59
CA ARG A 156 4.97 3.23 22.25
C ARG A 156 4.18 3.97 21.17
N VAL A 157 4.81 4.17 20.01
CA VAL A 157 4.13 4.61 18.80
C VAL A 157 3.30 3.46 18.23
N VAL A 158 2.06 3.75 17.86
CA VAL A 158 1.18 2.90 17.06
C VAL A 158 0.90 3.66 15.77
N SER A 159 1.38 3.13 14.65
CA SER A 159 1.22 3.74 13.33
C SER A 159 0.69 2.69 12.33
N PRO A 160 -0.63 2.49 12.28
CA PRO A 160 -1.25 1.52 11.38
C PRO A 160 -0.81 1.71 9.92
N ASN A 161 -0.73 0.62 9.15
CA ASN A 161 -0.26 0.59 7.77
C ASN A 161 1.23 0.90 7.55
N GLN A 162 2.03 1.02 8.61
CA GLN A 162 3.48 1.08 8.55
C GLN A 162 4.11 -0.11 9.27
N TYR A 163 5.27 -0.58 8.79
CA TYR A 163 6.01 -1.66 9.42
C TYR A 163 6.47 -1.30 10.84
N GLY A 164 6.66 -2.32 11.67
CA GLY A 164 6.94 -2.20 13.09
C GLY A 164 8.17 -1.36 13.46
N TYR A 165 9.08 -1.09 12.55
CA TYR A 165 10.20 -0.18 12.82
C TYR A 165 9.79 1.31 12.87
N LYS A 166 8.56 1.67 12.47
CA LYS A 166 7.98 3.00 12.75
C LYS A 166 7.27 3.04 14.11
N TRP A 167 7.09 1.89 14.77
CA TRP A 167 6.37 1.79 16.04
C TRP A 167 7.35 1.79 17.21
N ALA A 168 8.07 2.90 17.42
CA ALA A 168 9.07 3.04 18.47
C ALA A 168 8.50 2.66 19.86
N LYS A 169 9.25 1.85 20.60
CA LYS A 169 8.96 1.44 21.97
C LYS A 169 9.69 2.34 22.97
N TRP A 170 9.23 2.39 24.22
CA TRP A 170 9.89 3.15 25.29
C TRP A 170 10.17 4.60 24.91
N VAL A 171 9.19 5.26 24.28
CA VAL A 171 9.38 6.63 23.78
C VAL A 171 9.61 7.60 24.95
N VAL A 172 10.71 8.32 24.94
CA VAL A 172 11.06 9.35 25.97
C VAL A 172 11.15 10.75 25.39
N SER A 173 11.30 10.89 24.07
CA SER A 173 11.26 12.22 23.46
C SER A 173 10.69 12.20 22.06
N ILE A 174 10.11 13.34 21.67
CA ILE A 174 9.64 13.66 20.32
C ILE A 174 10.30 14.97 19.91
N GLU A 175 11.13 14.93 18.88
CA GLU A 175 11.75 16.11 18.29
C GLU A 175 11.06 16.44 16.97
N ILE A 176 10.60 17.68 16.80
CA ILE A 176 9.99 18.14 15.57
C ILE A 176 11.05 18.83 14.72
N VAL A 177 11.25 18.34 13.48
CA VAL A 177 12.33 18.78 12.59
C VAL A 177 11.82 19.23 11.22
N ASP A 178 12.64 20.04 10.49
CA ASP A 178 12.35 20.55 9.14
C ASP A 178 13.06 19.77 8.03
N TYR A 179 13.73 18.68 8.38
CA TYR A 179 14.49 17.85 7.46
C TYR A 179 14.01 16.40 7.46
N ASP A 180 14.45 15.65 6.46
CA ASP A 180 14.22 14.21 6.30
C ASP A 180 15.15 13.45 7.26
N TYR A 181 14.61 12.99 8.40
CA TYR A 181 15.36 12.28 9.42
C TYR A 181 15.47 10.77 9.07
N LYS A 182 16.66 10.24 9.22
CA LYS A 182 16.90 8.79 9.05
C LYS A 182 17.14 8.13 10.41
N GLY A 183 16.15 7.40 10.87
CA GLY A 183 16.21 6.65 12.11
C GLY A 183 17.15 5.44 12.05
N TYR A 184 17.02 4.55 13.03
CA TYR A 184 17.93 3.40 13.18
C TYR A 184 17.95 2.50 11.94
N TRP A 185 16.79 2.10 11.41
CA TRP A 185 16.70 1.20 10.25
C TRP A 185 16.79 1.94 8.93
N GLU A 186 16.21 3.14 8.85
CA GLU A 186 16.23 3.99 7.67
C GLU A 186 17.67 4.37 7.30
N SER A 187 18.52 4.69 8.28
CA SER A 187 19.96 4.96 8.06
C SER A 187 20.73 3.74 7.57
N ARG A 188 20.16 2.54 7.67
CA ARG A 188 20.71 1.26 7.18
C ARG A 188 20.10 0.83 5.85
N GLY A 189 19.37 1.75 5.18
CA GLY A 189 18.83 1.56 3.84
C GLY A 189 17.41 1.00 3.77
N TRP A 190 16.69 0.96 4.90
CA TRP A 190 15.27 0.59 4.88
C TRP A 190 14.41 1.77 4.39
N ASP A 191 13.24 1.45 3.82
CA ASP A 191 12.32 2.44 3.28
C ASP A 191 11.84 3.41 4.36
N ASP A 192 11.92 4.69 4.09
CA ASP A 192 11.57 5.72 5.06
C ASP A 192 10.05 5.81 5.30
N GLY A 193 9.24 5.62 4.28
CA GLY A 193 7.79 5.58 4.42
C GLY A 193 7.30 4.36 5.17
N ALA A 194 8.05 3.24 5.13
CA ALA A 194 7.76 1.99 5.83
C ALA A 194 6.33 1.46 5.61
N TYR A 195 5.64 1.92 4.56
CA TYR A 195 4.26 1.51 4.35
C TYR A 195 4.19 0.02 4.05
N ILE A 196 3.29 -0.65 4.77
CA ILE A 196 2.96 -2.04 4.49
C ILE A 196 2.37 -2.04 3.09
N SER A 197 3.26 -2.27 2.11
CA SER A 197 2.82 -2.51 0.76
C SER A 197 1.95 -3.75 0.78
N LEU A 198 1.06 -3.84 -0.18
CA LEU A 198 0.08 -4.92 -0.34
C LEU A 198 0.71 -6.30 -0.51
N GLU A 199 1.78 -6.61 0.24
CA GLU A 199 2.59 -7.83 0.10
C GLU A 199 1.78 -9.12 0.26
N ARG A 200 0.70 -9.09 1.04
CA ARG A 200 -0.12 -10.28 1.24
C ARG A 200 -0.79 -10.75 -0.04
N ASP A 201 -1.07 -9.83 -0.98
CA ASP A 201 -1.82 -10.13 -2.20
C ASP A 201 -0.99 -10.00 -3.49
N TRP A 202 0.34 -9.71 -3.40
CA TRP A 202 1.15 -9.55 -4.60
C TRP A 202 1.18 -10.83 -5.47
N TRP A 203 1.18 -12.00 -4.85
CA TRP A 203 1.07 -13.28 -5.56
C TRP A 203 -0.23 -13.41 -6.33
N VAL A 204 -1.36 -12.92 -5.75
CA VAL A 204 -2.65 -12.87 -6.44
C VAL A 204 -2.55 -11.93 -7.64
N HIS A 205 -1.98 -10.74 -7.44
CA HIS A 205 -1.73 -9.79 -8.52
C HIS A 205 -0.90 -10.40 -9.64
N VAL A 206 0.27 -10.97 -9.31
CA VAL A 206 1.18 -11.60 -10.29
C VAL A 206 0.48 -12.77 -11.00
N THR A 207 -0.23 -13.63 -10.29
CA THR A 207 -0.94 -14.75 -10.88
C THR A 207 -1.97 -14.28 -11.89
N ILE A 208 -2.78 -13.28 -11.56
CA ILE A 208 -3.79 -12.72 -12.46
C ILE A 208 -3.12 -12.05 -13.67
N MET A 209 -2.02 -11.32 -13.47
CA MET A 209 -1.25 -10.69 -14.56
C MET A 209 -0.67 -11.75 -15.51
N MET A 210 -0.15 -12.86 -14.99
CA MET A 210 0.36 -13.98 -15.81
C MET A 210 -0.75 -14.66 -16.61
N VAL A 211 -1.91 -14.93 -16.00
CA VAL A 211 -3.09 -15.44 -16.70
C VAL A 211 -3.54 -14.46 -17.78
N GLY A 212 -3.59 -13.17 -17.47
CA GLY A 212 -3.88 -12.11 -18.43
C GLY A 212 -2.89 -12.10 -19.59
N ALA A 213 -1.57 -12.22 -19.32
CA ALA A 213 -0.55 -12.27 -20.35
C ALA A 213 -0.73 -13.46 -21.31
N VAL A 214 -1.10 -14.62 -20.80
CA VAL A 214 -1.41 -15.81 -21.63
C VAL A 214 -2.62 -15.53 -22.51
N ILE A 215 -3.73 -15.06 -21.96
CA ILE A 215 -4.97 -14.77 -22.71
C ILE A 215 -4.73 -13.67 -23.75
N GLY A 216 -4.00 -12.59 -23.39
CA GLY A 216 -3.63 -11.50 -24.27
C GLY A 216 -2.76 -11.96 -25.44
N THR A 217 -1.79 -12.84 -25.17
CA THR A 217 -0.92 -13.44 -26.19
C THR A 217 -1.76 -14.28 -27.17
N PHE A 218 -2.67 -15.13 -26.67
CA PHE A 218 -3.59 -15.88 -27.52
C PHE A 218 -4.49 -14.98 -28.35
N SER A 219 -5.00 -13.90 -27.77
CA SER A 219 -5.76 -12.88 -28.50
C SER A 219 -4.92 -12.25 -29.61
N LEU A 220 -3.68 -11.82 -29.30
CA LEU A 220 -2.78 -11.23 -30.29
C LEU A 220 -2.46 -12.17 -31.44
N VAL A 221 -2.05 -13.42 -31.14
CA VAL A 221 -1.71 -14.43 -32.14
C VAL A 221 -2.91 -14.78 -33.01
N SER A 222 -4.09 -14.96 -32.42
CA SER A 222 -5.32 -15.23 -33.20
C SER A 222 -5.73 -14.05 -34.09
N GLY A 223 -5.38 -12.81 -33.73
CA GLY A 223 -5.64 -11.59 -34.52
C GLY A 223 -4.77 -11.46 -35.78
N VAL A 224 -3.55 -12.06 -35.80
CA VAL A 224 -2.64 -12.04 -36.96
C VAL A 224 -3.18 -12.83 -38.16
N ARG A 225 -4.15 -13.67 -37.93
CA ARG A 225 -4.80 -14.54 -38.91
C ARG A 225 -5.25 -13.91 -40.24
N GLY A 226 -5.58 -12.62 -40.23
CA GLY A 226 -6.00 -11.89 -41.44
C GLY A 226 -4.85 -11.52 -42.42
N ARG A 227 -3.62 -12.00 -42.19
CA ARG A 227 -2.48 -11.81 -43.10
C ARG A 227 -2.43 -12.96 -44.09
N ASP A 228 -2.10 -12.63 -45.35
CA ASP A 228 -2.04 -13.60 -46.47
C ASP A 228 -1.03 -14.73 -46.26
N GLN A 229 -0.07 -14.55 -45.33
CA GLN A 229 0.98 -15.51 -45.01
C GLN A 229 0.55 -16.61 -44.01
N VAL A 230 -0.67 -16.56 -43.47
CA VAL A 230 -1.14 -17.54 -42.47
C VAL A 230 -1.81 -18.72 -43.17
N SER A 231 -1.35 -19.94 -42.85
CA SER A 231 -1.89 -21.16 -43.45
C SER A 231 -3.39 -21.36 -43.17
N GLU A 232 -4.13 -21.95 -44.11
CA GLU A 232 -5.56 -22.26 -43.94
C GLU A 232 -5.83 -23.19 -42.71
N LYS A 233 -4.87 -24.05 -42.36
CA LYS A 233 -4.93 -24.89 -41.17
C LYS A 233 -4.94 -24.05 -39.87
N ALA A 234 -4.09 -23.01 -39.79
CA ALA A 234 -4.07 -22.09 -38.65
C ALA A 234 -5.32 -21.21 -38.58
N LYS A 235 -5.87 -20.81 -39.73
CA LYS A 235 -7.15 -20.08 -39.80
C LYS A 235 -8.32 -20.89 -39.28
N LYS A 236 -8.33 -22.20 -39.46
CA LYS A 236 -9.36 -23.10 -38.93
C LYS A 236 -9.23 -23.32 -37.43
N LEU A 237 -7.99 -23.36 -36.90
CA LEU A 237 -7.70 -23.58 -35.50
C LEU A 237 -8.15 -22.38 -34.62
N PHE A 238 -8.02 -21.16 -35.16
CA PHE A 238 -8.37 -19.94 -34.42
C PHE A 238 -9.46 -19.13 -35.15
N PRO A 239 -10.77 -19.42 -34.96
CA PRO A 239 -11.88 -18.67 -35.57
C PRO A 239 -11.87 -17.17 -35.15
N GLN A 240 -12.32 -16.26 -36.02
CA GLN A 240 -12.36 -14.82 -35.73
C GLN A 240 -13.11 -14.48 -34.43
N LYS A 241 -14.15 -15.26 -34.12
CA LYS A 241 -14.90 -15.13 -32.87
C LYS A 241 -14.00 -15.36 -31.65
N PHE A 242 -13.01 -16.27 -31.76
CA PHE A 242 -12.06 -16.55 -30.69
C PHE A 242 -11.21 -15.33 -30.34
N HIS A 243 -10.65 -14.65 -31.35
CA HIS A 243 -9.92 -13.39 -31.14
C HIS A 243 -10.78 -12.35 -30.40
N ILE A 244 -12.03 -12.17 -30.83
CA ILE A 244 -12.93 -11.19 -30.21
C ILE A 244 -13.22 -11.54 -28.76
N TYR A 245 -13.56 -12.81 -28.47
CA TYR A 245 -13.87 -13.27 -27.10
C TYR A 245 -12.63 -13.23 -26.20
N ALA A 246 -11.47 -13.65 -26.70
CA ALA A 246 -10.21 -13.59 -25.94
C ALA A 246 -9.84 -12.14 -25.61
N GLY A 247 -10.02 -11.19 -26.53
CA GLY A 247 -9.81 -9.78 -26.28
C GLY A 247 -10.74 -9.18 -25.21
N TYR A 248 -12.02 -9.55 -25.25
CA TYR A 248 -12.97 -9.14 -24.19
C TYR A 248 -12.67 -9.80 -22.85
N LEU A 249 -12.34 -11.09 -22.83
CA LEU A 249 -11.96 -11.80 -21.60
C LEU A 249 -10.71 -11.17 -20.97
N PHE A 250 -9.70 -10.85 -21.79
CA PHE A 250 -8.52 -10.14 -21.35
C PHE A 250 -8.88 -8.79 -20.69
N ALA A 251 -9.77 -8.01 -21.31
CA ALA A 251 -10.18 -6.72 -20.77
C ALA A 251 -10.96 -6.86 -19.44
N VAL A 252 -11.84 -7.86 -19.34
CA VAL A 252 -12.62 -8.15 -18.12
C VAL A 252 -11.73 -8.55 -16.96
N ILE A 253 -10.57 -9.16 -17.22
CA ILE A 253 -9.59 -9.51 -16.19
C ILE A 253 -8.72 -8.30 -15.84
N MET A 254 -8.12 -7.63 -16.84
CA MET A 254 -7.08 -6.65 -16.62
C MET A 254 -7.58 -5.31 -16.08
N ILE A 255 -8.77 -4.86 -16.52
CA ILE A 255 -9.30 -3.56 -16.07
C ILE A 255 -9.69 -3.58 -14.59
N PRO A 256 -10.42 -4.59 -14.06
CA PRO A 256 -10.71 -4.66 -12.62
C PRO A 256 -9.46 -4.75 -11.75
N VAL A 257 -8.48 -5.56 -12.15
CA VAL A 257 -7.22 -5.69 -11.42
C VAL A 257 -6.50 -4.34 -11.34
N PHE A 258 -6.37 -3.64 -12.47
CA PHE A 258 -5.77 -2.31 -12.46
C PHE A 258 -6.55 -1.33 -11.57
N LEU A 259 -7.87 -1.30 -11.66
CA LEU A 259 -8.71 -0.40 -10.84
C LEU A 259 -8.59 -0.72 -9.36
N TYR A 260 -8.63 -2.01 -8.98
CA TYR A 260 -8.47 -2.44 -7.60
C TYR A 260 -7.14 -1.92 -7.02
N TRP A 261 -6.01 -2.23 -7.67
CA TRP A 261 -4.69 -1.82 -7.19
C TRP A 261 -4.48 -0.30 -7.25
N SER A 262 -5.09 0.41 -8.21
CA SER A 262 -5.05 1.87 -8.25
C SER A 262 -5.83 2.51 -7.10
N LEU A 263 -7.00 1.98 -6.76
CA LEU A 263 -7.80 2.45 -5.63
C LEU A 263 -7.11 2.15 -4.29
N GLU A 264 -6.50 0.98 -4.14
CA GLU A 264 -5.68 0.63 -2.99
C GLU A 264 -4.50 1.60 -2.82
N THR A 265 -3.75 1.84 -3.89
CA THR A 265 -2.60 2.77 -3.86
C THR A 265 -3.06 4.19 -3.53
N LEU A 266 -4.20 4.64 -4.08
CA LEU A 266 -4.77 5.95 -3.77
C LEU A 266 -5.17 6.04 -2.29
N ALA A 267 -5.81 5.01 -1.75
CA ALA A 267 -6.25 4.98 -0.36
C ALA A 267 -5.08 5.00 0.64
N PHE A 268 -3.98 4.29 0.33
CA PHE A 268 -2.83 4.18 1.23
C PHE A 268 -1.75 5.25 1.03
N ARG A 269 -1.57 5.77 -0.19
CA ARG A 269 -0.48 6.69 -0.53
C ARG A 269 -0.95 8.05 -1.05
N GLY A 270 -2.25 8.29 -1.11
CA GLY A 270 -2.83 9.52 -1.63
C GLY A 270 -2.55 9.81 -3.12
N ASN A 271 -1.79 8.94 -3.81
CA ASN A 271 -1.40 9.13 -5.20
C ASN A 271 -1.31 7.81 -5.97
N VAL A 272 -2.00 7.73 -7.12
CA VAL A 272 -2.01 6.55 -8.00
C VAL A 272 -0.70 6.39 -8.78
N TYR A 273 0.03 7.47 -9.00
CA TYR A 273 1.26 7.50 -9.82
C TYR A 273 2.55 7.37 -9.02
N TYR A 274 2.48 6.78 -7.85
CA TYR A 274 3.61 6.67 -6.93
C TYR A 274 4.84 5.94 -7.54
N SER A 275 4.65 5.02 -8.49
CA SER A 275 5.72 4.23 -9.08
C SER A 275 5.69 4.20 -10.60
N ILE A 276 6.86 3.93 -11.22
CA ILE A 276 6.97 3.67 -12.66
C ILE A 276 6.07 2.49 -13.06
N HIS A 277 5.99 1.44 -12.23
CA HIS A 277 5.11 0.29 -12.42
C HIS A 277 3.63 0.70 -12.54
N GLY A 278 3.13 1.54 -11.63
CA GLY A 278 1.76 2.06 -11.66
C GLY A 278 1.47 2.91 -12.90
N SER A 279 2.41 3.79 -13.27
CA SER A 279 2.29 4.63 -14.46
C SER A 279 2.23 3.82 -15.75
N LEU A 280 3.07 2.77 -15.88
CA LEU A 280 3.04 1.85 -17.01
C LEU A 280 1.74 1.05 -17.07
N GLY A 281 1.23 0.62 -15.89
CA GLY A 281 -0.08 -0.04 -15.77
C GLY A 281 -1.22 0.82 -16.31
N LEU A 282 -1.23 2.14 -15.99
CA LEU A 282 -2.21 3.06 -16.55
C LEU A 282 -2.09 3.19 -18.07
N ALA A 283 -0.87 3.35 -18.58
CA ALA A 283 -0.63 3.43 -20.03
C ALA A 283 -1.13 2.16 -20.74
N MET A 284 -0.89 0.98 -20.15
CA MET A 284 -1.37 -0.30 -20.65
C MET A 284 -2.90 -0.34 -20.72
N VAL A 285 -3.61 0.08 -19.67
CA VAL A 285 -5.08 0.08 -19.66
C VAL A 285 -5.66 1.06 -20.67
N LEU A 286 -5.06 2.23 -20.84
CA LEU A 286 -5.47 3.18 -21.90
C LEU A 286 -5.31 2.58 -23.28
N LEU A 287 -4.20 1.91 -23.57
CA LEU A 287 -3.97 1.22 -24.85
C LEU A 287 -4.93 0.04 -25.04
N LEU A 288 -5.30 -0.67 -23.98
CA LEU A 288 -6.31 -1.71 -24.03
C LEU A 288 -7.67 -1.15 -24.44
N ILE A 289 -8.09 -0.04 -23.85
CA ILE A 289 -9.35 0.64 -24.20
C ILE A 289 -9.30 1.09 -25.69
N LEU A 290 -8.22 1.70 -26.12
CA LEU A 290 -8.04 2.13 -27.53
C LEU A 290 -8.06 0.93 -28.49
N SER A 291 -7.45 -0.20 -28.11
CA SER A 291 -7.50 -1.45 -28.87
C SER A 291 -8.92 -1.99 -28.99
N LEU A 292 -9.69 -1.99 -27.91
CA LEU A 292 -11.10 -2.43 -27.94
C LEU A 292 -11.97 -1.52 -28.83
N LEU A 293 -11.79 -0.20 -28.72
CA LEU A 293 -12.52 0.78 -29.53
C LEU A 293 -12.22 0.62 -31.02
N THR A 294 -10.95 0.51 -31.39
CA THR A 294 -10.53 0.32 -32.79
C THR A 294 -10.97 -1.03 -33.32
N GLY A 295 -10.87 -2.10 -32.54
CA GLY A 295 -11.36 -3.43 -32.92
C GLY A 295 -12.87 -3.44 -33.20
N ARG A 296 -13.67 -2.77 -32.38
CA ARG A 296 -15.10 -2.62 -32.60
C ARG A 296 -15.42 -1.77 -33.85
N TYR A 297 -14.65 -0.68 -34.07
CA TYR A 297 -14.80 0.16 -35.23
C TYR A 297 -14.51 -0.59 -36.56
N ILE A 298 -13.45 -1.41 -36.58
CA ILE A 298 -13.11 -2.28 -37.72
C ILE A 298 -14.26 -3.26 -38.01
N SER A 299 -14.81 -3.88 -36.98
CA SER A 299 -15.95 -4.78 -37.11
C SER A 299 -17.18 -4.12 -37.75
N SER A 300 -17.33 -2.80 -37.55
CA SER A 300 -18.46 -2.01 -38.08
C SER A 300 -18.24 -1.46 -39.49
N LYS A 301 -17.03 -0.92 -39.81
CA LYS A 301 -16.82 -0.09 -41.00
C LYS A 301 -15.67 -0.51 -41.92
N ARG A 302 -14.89 -1.56 -41.62
CA ARG A 302 -13.78 -2.13 -42.42
C ARG A 302 -12.73 -1.11 -42.94
N VAL A 303 -12.35 -0.11 -42.15
CA VAL A 303 -11.39 0.93 -42.51
C VAL A 303 -9.95 0.44 -42.28
N SER A 304 -9.08 0.54 -43.31
CA SER A 304 -7.69 0.05 -43.27
C SER A 304 -6.85 0.72 -42.15
N ARG A 305 -6.94 2.06 -42.02
CA ARG A 305 -6.21 2.81 -40.96
C ARG A 305 -6.59 2.38 -39.52
N ALA A 306 -7.85 2.02 -39.29
CA ALA A 306 -8.28 1.51 -38.00
C ALA A 306 -7.67 0.14 -37.68
N LYS A 307 -7.42 -0.69 -38.72
CA LYS A 307 -6.75 -1.98 -38.55
C LYS A 307 -5.29 -1.80 -38.15
N GLU A 308 -4.58 -0.87 -38.74
CA GLU A 308 -3.20 -0.54 -38.38
C GLU A 308 -3.13 -0.01 -36.94
N ALA A 309 -3.97 0.94 -36.57
CA ALA A 309 -4.07 1.49 -35.24
C ALA A 309 -4.37 0.40 -34.19
N HIS A 310 -5.32 -0.51 -34.48
CA HIS A 310 -5.64 -1.63 -33.61
C HIS A 310 -4.44 -2.55 -33.37
N ILE A 311 -3.68 -2.86 -34.42
CA ILE A 311 -2.47 -3.69 -34.30
C ILE A 311 -1.42 -2.98 -33.44
N VAL A 312 -1.15 -1.71 -33.70
CA VAL A 312 -0.17 -0.90 -32.96
C VAL A 312 -0.54 -0.86 -31.46
N PHE A 313 -1.78 -0.50 -31.14
CA PHE A 313 -2.23 -0.43 -29.74
C PHE A 313 -2.15 -1.79 -29.03
N SER A 314 -2.56 -2.87 -29.71
CA SER A 314 -2.52 -4.22 -29.12
C SER A 314 -1.10 -4.71 -28.89
N VAL A 315 -0.18 -4.49 -29.85
CA VAL A 315 1.23 -4.91 -29.71
C VAL A 315 1.93 -4.08 -28.63
N THR A 316 1.79 -2.75 -28.67
CA THR A 316 2.41 -1.87 -27.66
C THR A 316 1.90 -2.18 -26.26
N MET A 317 0.59 -2.41 -26.11
CA MET A 317 -0.02 -2.82 -24.84
C MET A 317 0.59 -4.14 -24.32
N MET A 318 0.76 -5.15 -25.16
CA MET A 318 1.35 -6.43 -24.76
C MET A 318 2.83 -6.30 -24.37
N VAL A 319 3.60 -5.46 -25.08
CA VAL A 319 4.99 -5.15 -24.72
C VAL A 319 5.02 -4.48 -23.34
N LEU A 320 4.17 -3.48 -23.10
CA LEU A 320 4.10 -2.83 -21.78
C LEU A 320 3.68 -3.81 -20.68
N LEU A 321 2.74 -4.73 -20.94
CA LEU A 321 2.36 -5.75 -20.00
C LEU A 321 3.56 -6.60 -19.57
N PHE A 322 4.36 -7.10 -20.50
CA PHE A 322 5.56 -7.87 -20.18
C PHE A 322 6.60 -7.06 -19.41
N VAL A 323 6.84 -5.82 -19.82
CA VAL A 323 7.75 -4.89 -19.10
C VAL A 323 7.25 -4.65 -17.68
N THR A 324 5.95 -4.42 -17.51
CA THR A 324 5.35 -4.18 -16.19
C THR A 324 5.45 -5.42 -15.28
N ILE A 325 5.26 -6.63 -15.83
CA ILE A 325 5.45 -7.88 -15.09
C ILE A 325 6.90 -8.02 -14.63
N VAL A 326 7.88 -7.80 -15.51
CA VAL A 326 9.31 -7.90 -15.17
C VAL A 326 9.70 -6.88 -14.11
N LEU A 327 9.25 -5.62 -14.24
CA LEU A 327 9.49 -4.58 -13.23
C LEU A 327 8.82 -4.91 -11.89
N GLY A 328 7.62 -5.49 -11.91
CA GLY A 328 6.94 -5.93 -10.70
C GLY A 328 7.72 -6.99 -9.94
N PHE A 329 8.32 -7.96 -10.64
CA PHE A 329 9.20 -8.95 -10.02
C PHE A 329 10.47 -8.31 -9.44
N SER A 330 11.12 -7.39 -10.15
CA SER A 330 12.33 -6.73 -9.62
C SER A 330 12.06 -5.89 -8.37
N LEU A 331 10.88 -5.28 -8.27
CA LEU A 331 10.49 -4.49 -7.09
C LEU A 331 10.09 -5.37 -5.89
N ALA A 332 9.69 -6.62 -6.10
CA ALA A 332 9.36 -7.56 -5.03
C ALA A 332 10.59 -8.16 -4.34
N TYR A 333 11.80 -8.00 -4.91
CA TYR A 333 13.07 -8.50 -4.38
C TYR A 333 14.01 -7.37 -3.91
N LEU A 334 13.59 -6.11 -3.98
CA LEU A 334 14.26 -4.93 -3.43
C LEU A 334 13.56 -4.44 -2.17
#